data_a381cc9d40e5820cd562b841a40a375b
#
_entry.id   a381cc9d40e5820cd562b841a40a375b
#
_cell.length_a   1.000
_cell.length_b   1.000
_cell.length_c   1.000
_cell.angle_alpha   90.00
_cell.angle_beta   90.00
_cell.angle_gamma   90.00
#
_symmetry.space_group_name_H-M   'P 1'
#
loop_
_entity.id
_entity.type
_entity.pdbx_description
1 polymer ?
#
loop_
_entity_poly.entity_id
_entity_poly.type
_entity_poly.pdbx_seq_one_letter_code
_entity_poly.pdbx_strand_id
1 'polypeptide(L)'
;SISDANVVLNTAVAESLRQYADVLERAEDFETALHDLIRNTIQAHKRIIFNGNGYDASWLEEAEKRGLLNLKTTPDCVPYLLKEKNVRLFTTHKIYSETELHARYEIMLENYSKVLRIEALTMLEMVNTDILPAVSDYTAKLVRTAEDKKALLGSAAGGYEQKTAARLSSLTEIASEDAAKLDDALLQAGDL
;
A
#
# COMPACT_ATOMS: atom_id res chain seq x y z
N SER A 1 -9.52 -1.64 7.68
CA SER A 1 -9.71 -1.28 9.10
C SER A 1 -8.37 -0.95 9.76
N ILE A 2 -8.35 0.03 10.66
CA ILE A 2 -7.16 0.38 11.47
C ILE A 2 -7.08 -0.45 12.78
N SER A 3 -8.00 -1.38 12.99
CA SER A 3 -8.08 -2.15 14.23
C SER A 3 -6.81 -2.95 14.53
N ASP A 4 -6.25 -3.63 13.55
CA ASP A 4 -5.05 -4.44 13.74
C ASP A 4 -3.83 -3.57 14.10
N ALA A 5 -3.66 -2.43 13.43
CA ALA A 5 -2.61 -1.46 13.77
C ALA A 5 -2.75 -0.94 15.21
N ASN A 6 -3.98 -0.63 15.64
CA ASN A 6 -4.25 -0.18 17.00
C ASN A 6 -3.96 -1.28 18.03
N VAL A 7 -4.32 -2.53 17.76
CA VAL A 7 -4.01 -3.65 18.65
C VAL A 7 -2.50 -3.82 18.81
N VAL A 8 -1.74 -3.78 17.70
CA VAL A 8 -0.26 -3.88 17.72
C VAL A 8 0.34 -2.75 18.55
N LEU A 9 -0.03 -1.50 18.28
CA LEU A 9 0.52 -0.33 18.97
C LEU A 9 0.18 -0.34 20.45
N ASN A 10 -1.09 -0.59 20.81
CA ASN A 10 -1.52 -0.63 22.20
C ASN A 10 -0.83 -1.75 22.99
N THR A 11 -0.63 -2.92 22.38
CA THR A 11 0.08 -4.03 23.03
C THR A 11 1.55 -3.69 23.22
N ALA A 12 2.20 -3.03 22.27
CA ALA A 12 3.59 -2.59 22.41
C ALA A 12 3.74 -1.54 23.51
N VAL A 13 2.80 -0.58 23.62
CA VAL A 13 2.76 0.41 24.71
C VAL A 13 2.54 -0.27 26.06
N ALA A 14 1.58 -1.20 26.14
CA ALA A 14 1.30 -1.94 27.38
C ALA A 14 2.53 -2.71 27.87
N GLU A 15 3.28 -3.37 26.96
CA GLU A 15 4.52 -4.05 27.31
C GLU A 15 5.59 -3.08 27.81
N SER A 16 5.77 -1.94 27.18
CA SER A 16 6.70 -0.92 27.62
C SER A 16 6.36 -0.41 29.03
N LEU A 17 5.09 -0.11 29.27
CA LEU A 17 4.61 0.34 30.59
C LEU A 17 4.82 -0.74 31.65
N ARG A 18 4.56 -2.01 31.34
CA ARG A 18 4.82 -3.11 32.25
C ARG A 18 6.30 -3.19 32.64
N GLN A 19 7.19 -3.10 31.64
CA GLN A 19 8.65 -3.13 31.90
C GLN A 19 9.09 -1.93 32.75
N TYR A 20 8.53 -0.74 32.51
CA TYR A 20 8.84 0.44 33.30
C TYR A 20 8.33 0.32 34.74
N ALA A 21 7.13 -0.23 34.94
CA ALA A 21 6.59 -0.51 36.26
C ALA A 21 7.49 -1.51 37.01
N ASP A 22 7.92 -2.61 36.36
CA ASP A 22 8.83 -3.60 36.97
C ASP A 22 10.15 -2.98 37.50
N VAL A 23 10.65 -1.93 36.83
CA VAL A 23 11.87 -1.21 37.25
C VAL A 23 11.57 -0.28 38.42
N LEU A 24 10.49 0.51 38.31
CA LEU A 24 10.17 1.56 39.28
C LEU A 24 9.65 0.99 40.60
N GLU A 25 8.85 -0.08 40.58
CA GLU A 25 8.33 -0.75 41.76
C GLU A 25 9.42 -1.40 42.64
N ARG A 26 10.58 -1.73 42.08
CA ARG A 26 11.71 -2.35 42.76
C ARG A 26 12.75 -1.33 43.26
N ALA A 27 12.57 -0.07 42.87
CA ALA A 27 13.55 0.96 43.16
C ALA A 27 13.48 1.40 44.66
N GLU A 28 14.62 1.53 45.29
CA GLU A 28 14.74 2.10 46.64
C GLU A 28 14.51 3.63 46.64
N ASP A 29 15.03 4.29 45.57
CA ASP A 29 14.82 5.71 45.30
C ASP A 29 14.11 5.86 43.95
N PHE A 30 12.82 6.20 44.04
CA PHE A 30 11.95 6.34 42.88
C PHE A 30 12.40 7.46 41.92
N GLU A 31 12.79 8.62 42.44
CA GLU A 31 13.16 9.77 41.62
C GLU A 31 14.41 9.51 40.80
N THR A 32 15.44 8.96 41.43
CA THR A 32 16.67 8.57 40.72
C THR A 32 16.39 7.49 39.70
N ALA A 33 15.63 6.46 40.04
CA ALA A 33 15.28 5.38 39.11
C ALA A 33 14.45 5.87 37.90
N LEU A 34 13.53 6.80 38.12
CA LEU A 34 12.73 7.42 37.06
C LEU A 34 13.60 8.22 36.10
N HIS A 35 14.50 9.07 36.60
CA HIS A 35 15.42 9.83 35.77
C HIS A 35 16.35 8.94 34.95
N ASP A 36 16.87 7.89 35.56
CA ASP A 36 17.73 6.93 34.85
C ASP A 36 16.96 6.12 33.82
N LEU A 37 15.73 5.70 34.11
CA LEU A 37 14.87 4.99 33.17
C LEU A 37 14.58 5.85 31.94
N ILE A 38 14.20 7.12 32.13
CA ILE A 38 13.95 8.06 31.04
C ILE A 38 15.22 8.25 30.19
N ARG A 39 16.37 8.52 30.83
CA ARG A 39 17.65 8.72 30.15
C ARG A 39 18.02 7.50 29.30
N ASN A 40 17.98 6.31 29.90
CA ASN A 40 18.36 5.07 29.26
C ASN A 40 17.42 4.73 28.08
N THR A 41 16.11 4.94 28.26
CA THR A 41 15.11 4.72 27.21
C THR A 41 15.36 5.63 26.01
N ILE A 42 15.56 6.93 26.23
CA ILE A 42 15.84 7.89 25.16
C ILE A 42 17.14 7.51 24.44
N GLN A 43 18.19 7.14 25.16
CA GLN A 43 19.47 6.74 24.56
C GLN A 43 19.34 5.46 23.72
N ALA A 44 18.65 4.45 24.24
CA ALA A 44 18.44 3.18 23.55
C ALA A 44 17.61 3.31 22.26
N HIS A 45 16.67 4.23 22.25
CA HIS A 45 15.71 4.41 21.15
C HIS A 45 15.92 5.70 20.34
N LYS A 46 17.06 6.37 20.48
CA LYS A 46 17.38 7.62 19.79
C LYS A 46 17.21 7.53 18.27
N ARG A 47 17.43 6.37 17.69
CA ARG A 47 17.28 6.15 16.24
C ARG A 47 15.87 6.37 15.69
N ILE A 48 14.83 6.23 16.52
CA ILE A 48 13.44 6.46 16.11
C ILE A 48 12.95 7.88 16.35
N ILE A 49 13.73 8.71 17.07
CA ILE A 49 13.37 10.10 17.36
C ILE A 49 13.75 10.96 16.15
N PHE A 50 12.74 11.51 15.50
CA PHE A 50 12.90 12.35 14.31
C PHE A 50 12.07 13.63 14.46
N ASN A 51 12.73 14.79 14.29
CA ASN A 51 12.13 16.12 14.37
C ASN A 51 12.13 16.76 12.99
N GLY A 52 11.28 16.27 12.09
CA GLY A 52 11.19 16.75 10.72
C GLY A 52 9.84 16.39 10.09
N ASN A 53 9.73 16.64 8.78
CA ASN A 53 8.55 16.26 8.02
C ASN A 53 8.60 14.76 7.67
N GLY A 54 7.81 13.94 8.36
CA GLY A 54 7.72 12.49 8.12
C GLY A 54 7.06 12.11 6.79
N TYR A 55 6.50 13.07 6.04
CA TYR A 55 5.93 12.86 4.71
C TYR A 55 6.93 13.17 3.57
N ASP A 56 8.09 13.71 3.90
CA ASP A 56 9.12 14.01 2.93
C ASP A 56 9.88 12.74 2.51
N ALA A 57 10.28 12.66 1.23
CA ALA A 57 11.04 11.52 0.72
C ALA A 57 12.39 11.34 1.44
N SER A 58 12.99 12.43 1.93
CA SER A 58 14.22 12.41 2.72
C SER A 58 14.10 11.62 4.02
N TRP A 59 12.88 11.53 4.60
CA TRP A 59 12.65 10.68 5.77
C TRP A 59 12.81 9.19 5.46
N LEU A 60 12.36 8.74 4.29
CA LEU A 60 12.51 7.33 3.89
C LEU A 60 13.98 6.92 3.82
N GLU A 61 14.82 7.77 3.23
CA GLU A 61 16.27 7.54 3.15
C GLU A 61 16.93 7.56 4.53
N GLU A 62 16.53 8.51 5.38
CA GLU A 62 17.05 8.63 6.73
C GLU A 62 16.61 7.45 7.61
N ALA A 63 15.37 7.00 7.48
CA ALA A 63 14.84 5.83 8.20
C ALA A 63 15.61 4.56 7.84
N GLU A 64 15.92 4.36 6.56
CA GLU A 64 16.72 3.23 6.08
C GLU A 64 18.14 3.27 6.65
N LYS A 65 18.81 4.44 6.62
CA LYS A 65 20.13 4.64 7.25
C LYS A 65 20.14 4.33 8.74
N ARG A 66 19.03 4.57 9.44
CA ARG A 66 18.84 4.25 10.85
C ARG A 66 18.45 2.78 11.10
N GLY A 67 18.34 1.97 10.05
CA GLY A 67 17.96 0.55 10.14
C GLY A 67 16.48 0.34 10.50
N LEU A 68 15.61 1.29 10.15
CA LEU A 68 14.17 1.15 10.27
C LEU A 68 13.61 0.45 9.04
N LEU A 69 12.61 -0.40 9.23
CA LEU A 69 11.97 -1.12 8.13
C LEU A 69 11.01 -0.20 7.38
N ASN A 70 11.00 -0.32 6.05
CA ASN A 70 10.03 0.28 5.16
C ASN A 70 9.40 -0.81 4.28
N LEU A 71 8.43 -1.53 4.84
CA LEU A 71 7.75 -2.64 4.18
C LEU A 71 6.53 -2.11 3.43
N LYS A 72 6.60 -2.12 2.10
CA LYS A 72 5.64 -1.42 1.25
C LYS A 72 4.39 -2.23 0.92
N THR A 73 4.45 -3.55 1.04
CA THR A 73 3.35 -4.44 0.67
C THR A 73 2.91 -5.32 1.84
N THR A 74 1.68 -5.81 1.79
CA THR A 74 1.17 -6.76 2.78
C THR A 74 2.01 -8.04 2.85
N PRO A 75 2.41 -8.69 1.74
CA PRO A 75 3.30 -9.85 1.77
C PRO A 75 4.65 -9.59 2.42
N ASP A 76 5.20 -8.38 2.31
CA ASP A 76 6.46 -8.02 2.97
C ASP A 76 6.29 -7.84 4.48
N CYS A 77 5.16 -7.30 4.90
CA CYS A 77 4.88 -6.86 6.26
C CYS A 77 4.34 -7.99 7.15
N VAL A 78 3.40 -8.80 6.65
CA VAL A 78 2.66 -9.79 7.44
C VAL A 78 3.56 -10.88 8.05
N PRO A 79 4.67 -11.36 7.42
CA PRO A 79 5.59 -12.32 8.05
C PRO A 79 6.21 -11.82 9.36
N TYR A 80 6.28 -10.50 9.56
CA TYR A 80 6.77 -9.93 10.82
C TYR A 80 5.83 -10.21 12.01
N LEU A 81 4.54 -10.46 11.76
CA LEU A 81 3.59 -10.84 12.80
C LEU A 81 4.04 -12.13 13.52
N LEU A 82 4.61 -13.07 12.78
CA LEU A 82 5.07 -14.37 13.29
C LEU A 82 6.53 -14.38 13.77
N LYS A 83 7.22 -13.23 13.83
CA LYS A 83 8.53 -13.17 14.46
C LYS A 83 8.40 -13.50 15.94
N GLU A 84 9.32 -14.31 16.47
CA GLU A 84 9.32 -14.79 17.86
C GLU A 84 9.04 -13.67 18.89
N LYS A 85 9.71 -12.52 18.73
CA LYS A 85 9.50 -11.37 19.62
C LYS A 85 8.06 -10.87 19.62
N ASN A 86 7.37 -10.91 18.48
CA ASN A 86 5.99 -10.43 18.32
C ASN A 86 5.00 -11.49 18.83
N VAL A 87 5.23 -12.76 18.52
CA VAL A 87 4.45 -13.87 19.09
C VAL A 87 4.49 -13.80 20.61
N ARG A 88 5.71 -13.67 21.20
CA ARG A 88 5.87 -13.54 22.65
C ARG A 88 5.14 -12.31 23.21
N LEU A 89 5.19 -11.17 22.52
CA LEU A 89 4.47 -9.95 22.92
C LEU A 89 2.97 -10.22 23.08
N PHE A 90 2.34 -10.74 22.05
CA PHE A 90 0.90 -10.97 22.03
C PHE A 90 0.45 -12.05 23.02
N THR A 91 1.21 -13.14 23.13
CA THR A 91 0.88 -14.25 24.03
C THR A 91 1.07 -13.88 25.49
N THR A 92 2.13 -13.10 25.82
CA THR A 92 2.38 -12.60 27.18
C THR A 92 1.21 -11.75 27.69
N HIS A 93 0.70 -10.88 26.85
CA HIS A 93 -0.44 -10.02 27.18
C HIS A 93 -1.80 -10.68 26.96
N LYS A 94 -1.83 -11.96 26.56
CA LYS A 94 -3.05 -12.72 26.29
C LYS A 94 -3.99 -12.04 25.28
N ILE A 95 -3.41 -11.31 24.34
CA ILE A 95 -4.15 -10.63 23.26
C ILE A 95 -4.49 -11.63 22.17
N TYR A 96 -3.51 -12.42 21.73
CA TYR A 96 -3.66 -13.51 20.78
C TYR A 96 -2.88 -14.72 21.24
N SER A 97 -3.41 -15.90 20.99
CA SER A 97 -2.66 -17.16 21.01
C SER A 97 -1.78 -17.26 19.75
N GLU A 98 -0.81 -18.17 19.78
CA GLU A 98 0.03 -18.46 18.61
C GLU A 98 -0.82 -18.96 17.42
N THR A 99 -1.81 -19.80 17.68
CA THR A 99 -2.76 -20.29 16.65
C THR A 99 -3.55 -19.14 16.00
N GLU A 100 -4.00 -18.18 16.78
CA GLU A 100 -4.70 -17.00 16.25
C GLU A 100 -3.78 -16.11 15.43
N LEU A 101 -2.52 -15.96 15.80
CA LEU A 101 -1.54 -15.20 15.02
C LEU A 101 -1.28 -15.86 13.66
N HIS A 102 -1.15 -17.19 13.62
CA HIS A 102 -1.01 -17.93 12.37
C HIS A 102 -2.25 -17.81 11.49
N ALA A 103 -3.44 -17.97 12.05
CA ALA A 103 -4.68 -17.80 11.31
C ALA A 103 -4.81 -16.37 10.73
N ARG A 104 -4.45 -15.34 11.50
CA ARG A 104 -4.44 -13.94 11.02
C ARG A 104 -3.44 -13.72 9.90
N TYR A 105 -2.27 -14.30 10.01
CA TYR A 105 -1.24 -14.27 8.96
C TYR A 105 -1.80 -14.80 7.63
N GLU A 106 -2.37 -15.99 7.65
CA GLU A 106 -2.95 -16.63 6.46
C GLU A 106 -4.12 -15.82 5.88
N ILE A 107 -5.04 -15.38 6.74
CA ILE A 107 -6.20 -14.58 6.32
C ILE A 107 -5.77 -13.25 5.69
N MET A 108 -4.74 -12.58 6.23
CA MET A 108 -4.24 -11.31 5.67
C MET A 108 -3.66 -11.50 4.26
N LEU A 109 -2.91 -12.57 4.03
CA LEU A 109 -2.35 -12.89 2.72
C LEU A 109 -3.44 -13.27 1.72
N GLU A 110 -4.37 -14.13 2.15
CA GLU A 110 -5.50 -14.54 1.32
C GLU A 110 -6.37 -13.34 0.92
N ASN A 111 -6.70 -12.46 1.87
CA ASN A 111 -7.46 -11.25 1.58
C ASN A 111 -6.72 -10.31 0.62
N TYR A 112 -5.40 -10.16 0.79
CA TYR A 112 -4.59 -9.35 -0.12
C TYR A 112 -4.70 -9.86 -1.56
N SER A 113 -4.49 -11.15 -1.76
CA SER A 113 -4.57 -11.79 -3.07
C SER A 113 -5.98 -11.70 -3.68
N LYS A 114 -7.03 -11.98 -2.88
CA LYS A 114 -8.42 -11.90 -3.33
C LYS A 114 -8.83 -10.48 -3.74
N VAL A 115 -8.45 -9.48 -2.94
CA VAL A 115 -8.79 -8.07 -3.26
C VAL A 115 -8.11 -7.65 -4.54
N LEU A 116 -6.81 -7.92 -4.71
CA LEU A 116 -6.10 -7.59 -5.96
C LEU A 116 -6.71 -8.27 -7.17
N ARG A 117 -7.12 -9.55 -7.05
CA ARG A 117 -7.80 -10.26 -8.13
C ARG A 117 -9.12 -9.60 -8.50
N ILE A 118 -9.94 -9.24 -7.51
CA ILE A 118 -11.23 -8.56 -7.75
C ILE A 118 -10.99 -7.20 -8.44
N GLU A 119 -10.04 -6.42 -7.98
CA GLU A 119 -9.68 -5.13 -8.57
C GLU A 119 -9.23 -5.29 -10.02
N ALA A 120 -8.38 -6.27 -10.31
CA ALA A 120 -7.90 -6.54 -11.66
C ALA A 120 -9.03 -6.99 -12.60
N LEU A 121 -9.89 -7.91 -12.17
CA LEU A 121 -11.05 -8.35 -12.96
C LEU A 121 -12.03 -7.21 -13.22
N THR A 122 -12.29 -6.37 -12.22
CA THR A 122 -13.15 -5.19 -12.36
C THR A 122 -12.54 -4.19 -13.36
N MET A 123 -11.22 -3.97 -13.28
CA MET A 123 -10.51 -3.11 -14.23
C MET A 123 -10.64 -3.64 -15.67
N LEU A 124 -10.45 -4.95 -15.88
CA LEU A 124 -10.61 -5.58 -17.19
C LEU A 124 -12.03 -5.42 -17.74
N GLU A 125 -13.04 -5.65 -16.88
CA GLU A 125 -14.44 -5.45 -17.25
C GLU A 125 -14.68 -4.00 -17.69
N MET A 126 -14.32 -3.02 -16.86
CA MET A 126 -14.49 -1.59 -17.19
C MET A 126 -13.74 -1.18 -18.46
N VAL A 127 -12.51 -1.64 -18.65
CA VAL A 127 -11.74 -1.32 -19.85
C VAL A 127 -12.42 -1.85 -21.09
N ASN A 128 -12.83 -3.11 -21.09
CA ASN A 128 -13.37 -3.78 -22.27
C ASN A 128 -14.81 -3.41 -22.58
N THR A 129 -15.65 -3.14 -21.56
CA THR A 129 -17.08 -2.88 -21.77
C THR A 129 -17.44 -1.41 -21.85
N ASP A 130 -16.68 -0.54 -21.17
CA ASP A 130 -17.02 0.88 -21.06
C ASP A 130 -15.97 1.78 -21.74
N ILE A 131 -14.69 1.65 -21.36
CA ILE A 131 -13.68 2.63 -21.74
C ILE A 131 -13.29 2.49 -23.21
N LEU A 132 -12.88 1.32 -23.66
CA LEU A 132 -12.44 1.10 -25.06
C LEU A 132 -13.57 1.38 -26.07
N PRO A 133 -14.82 0.92 -25.85
CA PRO A 133 -15.93 1.26 -26.74
C PRO A 133 -16.23 2.76 -26.78
N ALA A 134 -16.27 3.43 -25.64
CA ALA A 134 -16.56 4.88 -25.58
C ALA A 134 -15.50 5.72 -26.30
N VAL A 135 -14.21 5.38 -26.11
CA VAL A 135 -13.11 6.05 -26.79
C VAL A 135 -13.13 5.78 -28.29
N SER A 136 -13.43 4.55 -28.69
CA SER A 136 -13.56 4.18 -30.11
C SER A 136 -14.67 4.97 -30.81
N ASP A 137 -15.86 5.06 -30.19
CA ASP A 137 -16.98 5.84 -30.71
C ASP A 137 -16.66 7.34 -30.82
N TYR A 138 -16.00 7.89 -29.82
CA TYR A 138 -15.58 9.29 -29.84
C TYR A 138 -14.52 9.54 -30.91
N THR A 139 -13.57 8.66 -31.07
CA THR A 139 -12.55 8.72 -32.13
C THR A 139 -13.18 8.69 -33.51
N ALA A 140 -14.17 7.82 -33.74
CA ALA A 140 -14.90 7.77 -35.00
C ALA A 140 -15.65 9.08 -35.30
N LYS A 141 -16.23 9.74 -34.28
CA LYS A 141 -16.85 11.07 -34.42
C LYS A 141 -15.82 12.13 -34.80
N LEU A 142 -14.65 12.14 -34.18
CA LEU A 142 -13.59 13.08 -34.54
C LEU A 142 -13.10 12.92 -35.97
N VAL A 143 -12.92 11.67 -36.42
CA VAL A 143 -12.50 11.37 -37.81
C VAL A 143 -13.54 11.91 -38.79
N ARG A 144 -14.83 11.64 -38.60
CA ARG A 144 -15.93 12.17 -39.45
C ARG A 144 -15.93 13.70 -39.44
N THR A 145 -15.84 14.33 -38.28
CA THR A 145 -15.82 15.79 -38.15
C THR A 145 -14.62 16.41 -38.89
N ALA A 146 -13.46 15.75 -38.86
CA ALA A 146 -12.28 16.19 -39.59
C ALA A 146 -12.50 16.14 -41.11
N GLU A 147 -13.12 15.08 -41.62
CA GLU A 147 -13.44 14.89 -43.02
C GLU A 147 -14.46 15.94 -43.48
N ASP A 148 -15.55 16.15 -42.73
CA ASP A 148 -16.58 17.14 -43.04
C ASP A 148 -16.01 18.56 -43.07
N LYS A 149 -15.15 18.93 -42.11
CA LYS A 149 -14.45 20.22 -42.09
C LYS A 149 -13.56 20.42 -43.30
N LYS A 150 -12.81 19.38 -43.69
CA LYS A 150 -11.97 19.44 -44.89
C LYS A 150 -12.80 19.64 -46.17
N ALA A 151 -13.92 18.95 -46.28
CA ALA A 151 -14.81 19.05 -47.42
C ALA A 151 -15.43 20.43 -47.55
N LEU A 152 -15.84 21.06 -46.42
CA LEU A 152 -16.54 22.35 -46.40
C LEU A 152 -15.61 23.55 -46.38
N LEU A 153 -14.50 23.48 -45.65
CA LEU A 153 -13.62 24.60 -45.28
C LEU A 153 -12.23 24.52 -45.97
N GLY A 154 -11.97 23.44 -46.71
CA GLY A 154 -10.72 23.21 -47.40
C GLY A 154 -9.71 22.30 -46.62
N SER A 155 -8.68 21.86 -47.32
CA SER A 155 -7.76 20.81 -46.85
C SER A 155 -6.96 21.15 -45.57
N ALA A 156 -6.83 22.41 -45.20
CA ALA A 156 -6.18 22.86 -43.98
C ALA A 156 -7.06 22.76 -42.72
N ALA A 157 -8.37 22.52 -42.86
CA ALA A 157 -9.30 22.41 -41.74
C ALA A 157 -9.26 21.01 -41.10
N GLY A 158 -9.74 20.89 -39.88
CA GLY A 158 -9.84 19.60 -39.17
C GLY A 158 -8.54 19.10 -38.49
N GLY A 159 -7.52 19.93 -38.40
CA GLY A 159 -6.23 19.53 -37.84
C GLY A 159 -6.26 19.19 -36.33
N TYR A 160 -7.14 19.80 -35.57
CA TYR A 160 -7.38 19.48 -34.17
C TYR A 160 -7.98 18.07 -34.02
N GLU A 161 -9.05 17.81 -34.75
CA GLU A 161 -9.74 16.52 -34.73
C GLU A 161 -8.81 15.37 -35.13
N GLN A 162 -8.02 15.58 -36.18
CA GLN A 162 -7.05 14.58 -36.63
C GLN A 162 -5.97 14.25 -35.57
N LYS A 163 -5.37 15.29 -34.98
CA LYS A 163 -4.35 15.10 -33.94
C LYS A 163 -4.93 14.39 -32.72
N THR A 164 -6.15 14.77 -32.32
CA THR A 164 -6.83 14.17 -31.16
C THR A 164 -7.21 12.73 -31.46
N ALA A 165 -7.78 12.43 -32.62
CA ALA A 165 -8.11 11.06 -33.02
C ALA A 165 -6.88 10.16 -33.08
N ALA A 166 -5.78 10.61 -33.67
CA ALA A 166 -4.53 9.85 -33.73
C ALA A 166 -3.97 9.54 -32.34
N ARG A 167 -4.00 10.53 -31.42
CA ARG A 167 -3.57 10.32 -30.03
C ARG A 167 -4.46 9.33 -29.31
N LEU A 168 -5.78 9.45 -29.44
CA LEU A 168 -6.73 8.53 -28.83
C LEU A 168 -6.55 7.12 -29.35
N SER A 169 -6.39 6.94 -30.65
CA SER A 169 -6.14 5.62 -31.27
C SER A 169 -4.89 4.95 -30.67
N SER A 170 -3.77 5.68 -30.60
CA SER A 170 -2.54 5.13 -30.03
C SER A 170 -2.68 4.77 -28.55
N LEU A 171 -3.36 5.59 -27.74
CA LEU A 171 -3.61 5.27 -26.34
C LEU A 171 -4.56 4.09 -26.16
N THR A 172 -5.54 3.93 -27.06
CA THR A 172 -6.48 2.81 -27.06
C THR A 172 -5.75 1.48 -27.35
N GLU A 173 -4.84 1.48 -28.29
CA GLU A 173 -4.00 0.31 -28.59
C GLU A 173 -3.17 -0.10 -27.37
N ILE A 174 -2.47 0.84 -26.74
CA ILE A 174 -1.69 0.59 -25.52
C ILE A 174 -2.58 0.03 -24.40
N ALA A 175 -3.73 0.67 -24.15
CA ALA A 175 -4.65 0.22 -23.12
C ALA A 175 -5.20 -1.19 -23.37
N SER A 176 -5.48 -1.52 -24.63
CA SER A 176 -5.93 -2.86 -25.05
C SER A 176 -4.83 -3.91 -24.85
N GLU A 177 -3.60 -3.58 -25.21
CA GLU A 177 -2.45 -4.48 -25.00
C GLU A 177 -2.16 -4.71 -23.52
N ASP A 178 -2.24 -3.66 -22.70
CA ASP A 178 -2.00 -3.77 -21.25
C ASP A 178 -3.13 -4.54 -20.56
N ALA A 179 -4.38 -4.36 -21.00
CA ALA A 179 -5.50 -5.19 -20.55
C ALA A 179 -5.30 -6.66 -20.89
N ALA A 180 -4.84 -6.99 -22.09
CA ALA A 180 -4.54 -8.38 -22.47
C ALA A 180 -3.41 -8.98 -21.60
N LYS A 181 -2.34 -8.22 -21.33
CA LYS A 181 -1.27 -8.66 -20.42
C LYS A 181 -1.77 -8.91 -19.01
N LEU A 182 -2.67 -8.06 -18.50
CA LEU A 182 -3.28 -8.23 -17.18
C LEU A 182 -4.14 -9.48 -17.13
N ASP A 183 -4.93 -9.76 -18.16
CA ASP A 183 -5.75 -10.96 -18.25
C ASP A 183 -4.88 -12.24 -18.29
N ASP A 184 -3.84 -12.25 -19.09
CA ASP A 184 -2.85 -13.34 -19.13
C ASP A 184 -2.19 -13.57 -17.76
N ALA A 185 -1.83 -12.50 -17.06
CA ALA A 185 -1.23 -12.60 -15.73
C ALA A 185 -2.21 -13.19 -14.70
N LEU A 186 -3.48 -12.84 -14.78
CA LEU A 186 -4.53 -13.41 -13.92
C LEU A 186 -4.78 -14.89 -14.18
N LEU A 187 -4.72 -15.30 -15.46
CA LEU A 187 -4.84 -16.72 -15.83
C LEU A 187 -3.64 -17.53 -15.33
N GLN A 188 -2.43 -16.97 -15.40
CA GLN A 188 -1.21 -17.64 -14.89
C GLN A 188 -1.19 -17.73 -13.36
N ALA A 189 -1.74 -16.74 -12.66
CA ALA A 189 -1.84 -16.77 -11.20
C ALA A 189 -2.77 -17.87 -10.66
N GLY A 190 -3.67 -18.39 -11.51
CA GLY A 190 -4.60 -19.46 -11.14
C GLY A 190 -5.74 -18.97 -10.22
N ASP A 191 -6.62 -19.90 -9.86
CA ASP A 191 -7.61 -19.68 -8.81
C ASP A 191 -6.95 -19.90 -7.44
N LEU A 192 -7.07 -18.90 -6.57
CA LEU A 192 -6.58 -18.92 -5.19
C LEU A 192 -7.52 -19.70 -4.28
#